data_894d1198939ac9284fe8c92a2244cd22
#
_entry.id   894d1198939ac9284fe8c92a2244cd22
#
_cell.length_a   1.000
_cell.length_b   1.000
_cell.length_c   1.000
_cell.angle_alpha   90.00
_cell.angle_beta   90.00
_cell.angle_gamma   90.00
#
_symmetry.space_group_name_H-M   'P 1'
#
loop_
_entity.id
_entity.type
_entity.pdbx_description
1 polymer ?
#
loop_
_entity_poly.entity_id
_entity_poly.type
_entity_poly.pdbx_seq_one_letter_code
_entity_poly.pdbx_strand_id
1 'polypeptide(L)'
;MIQKIYFKNILTILTTLTLTYSLNTIYSQDFSKYVRISGKITNPNGEKILIRGGNYKKEIKLNSQGEFSDTLNIKTGDYSFYDFKESTSMYLEPGYNLNITVNTKEFDETIKYSGIGEDPNNFLANYYIFNEQNSIDYSSYQKMSNKEFFEQEKEIFENSILLLNRSLISNRGFIEKQKEIILFDHLRKMINKVGDNYFSANSNIDIKQYLDKKLEFINFNDSNLFESQLSRNFLNSFLSAGLVANNTSCINIYNEVITEKQKKGIIRSLKRGISFYNLDHLDDYYSCLIKLIDDEKTLLTIKTKYKRIKSLEKGNISPLFNYADTSGNSISLESFRDKLVYIDVWATWCGPCKEQIPYLKKLEEKYRTKDIVFVSMSIDDPKDAIKWKKMIIDKELKGIQIMADKAWKSSFVLDYVIEGIPRFILIDKKGNIISSNAPRPATFNKGNYLLNEEIQTIFDENL
;
A
#
# COMPACT_ATOMS: atom_id res chain seq x y z
N MET A 1 -30.53 -1.41 -77.78
CA MET A 1 -31.30 -1.38 -76.53
C MET A 1 -30.56 -2.03 -75.36
N ILE A 2 -29.69 -3.01 -75.61
CA ILE A 2 -28.92 -3.72 -74.55
C ILE A 2 -27.84 -2.85 -73.83
N GLN A 3 -27.12 -1.98 -74.56
CA GLN A 3 -26.11 -1.09 -73.95
C GLN A 3 -26.64 -0.05 -72.99
N LYS A 4 -27.86 0.43 -73.12
CA LYS A 4 -28.46 1.40 -72.17
C LYS A 4 -28.86 0.81 -70.82
N ILE A 5 -29.15 -0.48 -70.77
CA ILE A 5 -29.51 -1.19 -69.55
C ILE A 5 -28.28 -1.48 -68.70
N TYR A 6 -27.12 -1.80 -69.31
CA TYR A 6 -25.86 -2.00 -68.61
C TYR A 6 -25.33 -0.74 -67.93
N PHE A 7 -25.43 0.39 -68.60
CA PHE A 7 -24.98 1.69 -68.05
C PHE A 7 -25.83 2.16 -66.84
N LYS A 8 -27.12 1.87 -66.85
CA LYS A 8 -28.01 2.27 -65.79
C LYS A 8 -27.82 1.40 -64.54
N ASN A 9 -27.50 0.15 -64.68
CA ASN A 9 -27.23 -0.77 -63.55
C ASN A 9 -25.82 -0.51 -62.92
N ILE A 10 -24.83 -0.14 -63.74
CA ILE A 10 -23.50 0.23 -63.22
C ILE A 10 -23.56 1.58 -62.49
N LEU A 11 -24.32 2.52 -62.93
CA LEU A 11 -24.49 3.81 -62.26
C LEU A 11 -25.25 3.67 -60.93
N THR A 12 -26.23 2.76 -60.83
CA THR A 12 -26.96 2.49 -59.59
C THR A 12 -26.07 1.72 -58.57
N ILE A 13 -25.23 0.80 -59.03
CA ILE A 13 -24.27 0.08 -58.14
C ILE A 13 -23.15 1.05 -57.64
N LEU A 14 -22.67 1.96 -58.50
CA LEU A 14 -21.70 2.98 -58.06
C LEU A 14 -22.29 3.99 -57.07
N THR A 15 -23.53 4.41 -57.26
CA THR A 15 -24.21 5.33 -56.32
C THR A 15 -24.56 4.66 -55.00
N THR A 16 -24.91 3.39 -54.97
CA THR A 16 -25.11 2.63 -53.73
C THR A 16 -23.78 2.37 -52.97
N LEU A 17 -22.70 2.06 -53.69
CA LEU A 17 -21.36 1.91 -53.08
C LEU A 17 -20.83 3.23 -52.53
N THR A 18 -21.03 4.36 -53.22
CA THR A 18 -20.62 5.69 -52.73
C THR A 18 -21.50 6.15 -51.56
N LEU A 19 -22.78 5.83 -51.52
CA LEU A 19 -23.64 6.16 -50.37
C LEU A 19 -23.28 5.28 -49.14
N THR A 20 -22.94 4.01 -49.30
CA THR A 20 -22.49 3.17 -48.21
C THR A 20 -21.10 3.57 -47.71
N TYR A 21 -20.21 4.00 -48.57
CA TYR A 21 -18.89 4.57 -48.20
C TYR A 21 -19.02 5.92 -47.48
N SER A 22 -19.92 6.80 -47.96
CA SER A 22 -20.16 8.09 -47.28
C SER A 22 -20.92 7.97 -45.97
N LEU A 23 -21.81 7.00 -45.81
CA LEU A 23 -22.47 6.72 -44.54
C LEU A 23 -21.52 6.09 -43.52
N ASN A 24 -20.53 5.28 -43.94
CA ASN A 24 -19.49 4.79 -43.05
C ASN A 24 -18.45 5.84 -42.64
N THR A 25 -18.24 6.89 -43.48
CA THR A 25 -17.31 7.97 -43.11
C THR A 25 -17.96 9.07 -42.24
N ILE A 26 -19.29 9.18 -42.21
CA ILE A 26 -19.98 10.14 -41.34
C ILE A 26 -20.09 9.68 -39.89
N TYR A 27 -19.86 8.38 -39.57
CA TYR A 27 -19.91 7.83 -38.22
C TYR A 27 -18.59 7.34 -37.66
N SER A 28 -17.46 7.59 -38.29
CA SER A 28 -16.18 7.39 -37.64
C SER A 28 -15.85 8.63 -36.77
N GLN A 29 -16.57 8.81 -35.66
CA GLN A 29 -15.98 9.56 -34.58
C GLN A 29 -14.60 8.94 -34.33
N ASP A 30 -13.58 9.78 -34.31
CA ASP A 30 -12.19 9.39 -34.04
C ASP A 30 -12.11 8.86 -32.59
N PHE A 31 -12.43 7.57 -32.43
CA PHE A 31 -12.44 6.89 -31.14
C PHE A 31 -11.03 6.74 -30.56
N SER A 32 -9.97 7.08 -31.34
CA SER A 32 -8.59 6.98 -30.90
C SER A 32 -8.24 7.94 -29.76
N LYS A 33 -9.09 8.93 -29.45
CA LYS A 33 -8.82 9.96 -28.43
C LYS A 33 -9.45 9.70 -27.07
N TYR A 34 -10.35 8.76 -26.94
CA TYR A 34 -11.16 8.54 -25.74
C TYR A 34 -11.17 7.06 -25.36
N VAL A 35 -11.45 6.80 -24.10
CA VAL A 35 -11.86 5.47 -23.65
C VAL A 35 -13.37 5.48 -23.46
N ARG A 36 -14.07 4.49 -24.00
CA ARG A 36 -15.46 4.22 -23.68
C ARG A 36 -15.53 3.11 -22.66
N ILE A 37 -16.35 3.32 -21.65
CA ILE A 37 -16.69 2.28 -20.71
C ILE A 37 -18.22 2.17 -20.60
N SER A 38 -18.68 0.94 -20.50
CA SER A 38 -20.07 0.62 -20.22
C SER A 38 -20.10 -0.63 -19.34
N GLY A 39 -21.23 -0.94 -18.77
CA GLY A 39 -21.31 -2.19 -18.02
C GLY A 39 -22.55 -2.30 -17.17
N LYS A 40 -22.59 -3.40 -16.40
CA LYS A 40 -23.67 -3.72 -15.48
C LYS A 40 -23.10 -4.20 -14.15
N ILE A 41 -23.60 -3.61 -13.07
CA ILE A 41 -23.30 -4.00 -11.70
C ILE A 41 -24.52 -4.70 -11.12
N THR A 42 -24.36 -5.94 -10.76
CA THR A 42 -25.36 -6.70 -10.00
C THR A 42 -25.19 -6.41 -8.52
N ASN A 43 -26.28 -6.16 -7.79
CA ASN A 43 -26.28 -5.77 -6.37
C ASN A 43 -25.42 -4.53 -6.05
N PRO A 44 -25.61 -3.38 -6.73
CA PRO A 44 -24.75 -2.22 -6.58
C PRO A 44 -24.77 -1.68 -5.13
N ASN A 45 -23.59 -1.28 -4.62
CA ASN A 45 -23.44 -0.70 -3.28
C ASN A 45 -23.91 0.77 -3.19
N GLY A 46 -24.25 1.39 -4.32
CA GLY A 46 -24.72 2.76 -4.40
C GLY A 46 -25.20 3.13 -5.79
N GLU A 47 -25.49 4.41 -6.02
CA GLU A 47 -26.06 4.92 -7.30
C GLU A 47 -24.97 5.33 -8.30
N LYS A 48 -23.71 5.12 -8.00
CA LYS A 48 -22.58 5.55 -8.83
C LYS A 48 -21.35 4.70 -8.61
N ILE A 49 -20.44 4.77 -9.59
CA ILE A 49 -19.08 4.24 -9.53
C ILE A 49 -18.08 5.36 -9.72
N LEU A 50 -16.83 5.09 -9.42
CA LEU A 50 -15.73 6.02 -9.57
C LEU A 50 -14.59 5.39 -10.38
N ILE A 51 -14.18 6.08 -11.46
CA ILE A 51 -12.92 5.81 -12.16
C ILE A 51 -11.89 6.85 -11.72
N ARG A 52 -10.74 6.39 -11.23
CA ARG A 52 -9.65 7.26 -10.77
C ARG A 52 -8.28 6.74 -11.14
N GLY A 53 -7.31 7.64 -11.37
CA GLY A 53 -5.91 7.32 -11.63
C GLY A 53 -5.08 8.59 -11.76
N GLY A 54 -3.93 8.65 -11.09
CA GLY A 54 -3.15 9.89 -11.01
C GLY A 54 -4.00 11.06 -10.47
N ASN A 55 -4.10 12.13 -11.27
CA ASN A 55 -4.95 13.29 -10.95
C ASN A 55 -6.36 13.19 -11.55
N TYR A 56 -6.68 12.09 -12.22
CA TYR A 56 -8.00 11.90 -12.85
C TYR A 56 -8.98 11.28 -11.88
N LYS A 57 -10.19 11.82 -11.85
CA LYS A 57 -11.30 11.31 -11.06
C LYS A 57 -12.62 11.60 -11.78
N LYS A 58 -13.42 10.56 -12.00
CA LYS A 58 -14.75 10.71 -12.62
C LYS A 58 -15.76 9.77 -11.97
N GLU A 59 -16.84 10.35 -11.44
CA GLU A 59 -17.99 9.61 -10.96
C GLU A 59 -18.98 9.37 -12.13
N ILE A 60 -19.50 8.16 -12.23
CA ILE A 60 -20.44 7.73 -13.25
C ILE A 60 -21.68 7.18 -12.58
N LYS A 61 -22.84 7.71 -12.91
CA LYS A 61 -24.11 7.30 -12.33
C LYS A 61 -24.58 5.95 -12.92
N LEU A 62 -25.22 5.16 -12.08
CA LEU A 62 -25.91 3.94 -12.47
C LEU A 62 -27.39 4.26 -12.75
N ASN A 63 -27.96 3.58 -13.72
CA ASN A 63 -29.42 3.58 -13.87
C ASN A 63 -30.09 2.61 -12.86
N SER A 64 -31.41 2.55 -12.85
CA SER A 64 -32.18 1.68 -11.94
C SER A 64 -31.93 0.19 -12.12
N GLN A 65 -31.28 -0.22 -13.23
CA GLN A 65 -30.92 -1.61 -13.53
C GLN A 65 -29.46 -1.91 -13.21
N GLY A 66 -28.72 -0.94 -12.61
CA GLY A 66 -27.29 -1.06 -12.29
C GLY A 66 -26.38 -0.90 -13.50
N GLU A 67 -26.88 -0.36 -14.62
CA GLU A 67 -26.12 -0.18 -15.84
C GLU A 67 -25.52 1.24 -15.91
N PHE A 68 -24.37 1.35 -16.57
CA PHE A 68 -23.67 2.60 -16.80
C PHE A 68 -23.03 2.65 -18.18
N SER A 69 -22.80 3.85 -18.67
CA SER A 69 -22.02 4.12 -19.87
C SER A 69 -21.45 5.52 -19.81
N ASP A 70 -20.18 5.68 -20.15
CA ASP A 70 -19.52 6.99 -20.22
C ASP A 70 -18.32 6.98 -21.16
N THR A 71 -17.82 8.19 -21.45
CA THR A 71 -16.60 8.41 -22.22
C THR A 71 -15.59 9.13 -21.35
N LEU A 72 -14.35 8.61 -21.30
CA LEU A 72 -13.27 9.12 -20.48
C LEU A 72 -12.21 9.79 -21.35
N ASN A 73 -11.89 11.04 -21.04
CA ASN A 73 -10.76 11.73 -21.66
C ASN A 73 -9.54 11.57 -20.76
N ILE A 74 -8.73 10.58 -21.04
CA ILE A 74 -7.62 10.15 -20.19
C ILE A 74 -6.37 9.85 -21.02
N LYS A 75 -5.23 9.77 -20.36
CA LYS A 75 -3.97 9.27 -20.94
C LYS A 75 -3.85 7.77 -20.71
N THR A 76 -3.05 7.11 -21.53
CA THR A 76 -2.65 5.71 -21.29
C THR A 76 -2.04 5.54 -19.90
N GLY A 77 -2.50 4.56 -19.15
CA GLY A 77 -1.96 4.27 -17.81
C GLY A 77 -2.84 3.44 -16.91
N ASP A 78 -2.45 3.43 -15.63
CA ASP A 78 -3.16 2.69 -14.58
C ASP A 78 -4.26 3.54 -13.98
N TYR A 79 -5.40 2.90 -13.82
CA TYR A 79 -6.60 3.45 -13.20
C TYR A 79 -7.19 2.45 -12.22
N SER A 80 -8.21 2.82 -11.50
CA SER A 80 -9.02 1.90 -10.71
C SER A 80 -10.50 2.15 -10.94
N PHE A 81 -11.25 1.06 -10.95
CA PHE A 81 -12.70 1.04 -10.81
C PHE A 81 -13.03 0.87 -9.33
N TYR A 82 -13.90 1.70 -8.78
CA TYR A 82 -14.28 1.70 -7.38
C TYR A 82 -15.79 1.86 -7.24
N ASP A 83 -16.43 0.94 -6.54
CA ASP A 83 -17.87 0.94 -6.29
C ASP A 83 -18.27 1.56 -4.94
N PHE A 84 -17.36 2.29 -4.29
CA PHE A 84 -17.42 2.89 -2.95
C PHE A 84 -17.32 1.88 -1.79
N LYS A 85 -17.12 0.61 -2.08
CA LYS A 85 -16.78 -0.41 -1.09
C LYS A 85 -15.52 -1.17 -1.50
N GLU A 86 -15.47 -1.67 -2.72
CA GLU A 86 -14.36 -2.45 -3.27
C GLU A 86 -13.79 -1.80 -4.54
N SER A 87 -12.55 -2.11 -4.86
CA SER A 87 -11.88 -1.54 -6.04
C SER A 87 -10.99 -2.54 -6.74
N THR A 88 -10.94 -2.46 -8.07
CA THR A 88 -9.98 -3.22 -8.87
C THR A 88 -9.11 -2.31 -9.73
N SER A 89 -7.92 -2.79 -10.05
CA SER A 89 -7.01 -2.11 -10.96
C SER A 89 -7.45 -2.27 -12.40
N MET A 90 -7.27 -1.20 -13.19
CA MET A 90 -7.53 -1.17 -14.62
C MET A 90 -6.35 -0.58 -15.37
N TYR A 91 -6.10 -1.05 -16.57
CA TYR A 91 -5.25 -0.39 -17.55
C TYR A 91 -6.12 0.18 -18.67
N LEU A 92 -5.99 1.48 -18.91
CA LEU A 92 -6.81 2.16 -19.91
C LEU A 92 -5.93 2.90 -20.91
N GLU A 93 -6.33 2.83 -22.16
CA GLU A 93 -5.66 3.47 -23.29
C GLU A 93 -6.70 4.10 -24.22
N PRO A 94 -6.49 5.34 -24.73
CA PRO A 94 -7.35 5.94 -25.72
C PRO A 94 -7.60 5.00 -26.91
N GLY A 95 -8.85 4.85 -27.30
CA GLY A 95 -9.30 3.84 -28.28
C GLY A 95 -9.93 2.60 -27.66
N TYR A 96 -9.80 2.37 -26.34
CA TYR A 96 -10.49 1.27 -25.66
C TYR A 96 -12.01 1.50 -25.63
N ASN A 97 -12.72 0.37 -25.76
CA ASN A 97 -14.18 0.31 -25.64
C ASN A 97 -14.55 -0.93 -24.80
N LEU A 98 -14.59 -0.72 -23.49
CA LEU A 98 -14.73 -1.77 -22.49
C LEU A 98 -16.15 -1.88 -22.00
N ASN A 99 -16.66 -3.10 -21.94
CA ASN A 99 -17.85 -3.44 -21.18
C ASN A 99 -17.45 -4.20 -19.91
N ILE A 100 -17.92 -3.75 -18.75
CA ILE A 100 -17.54 -4.26 -17.42
C ILE A 100 -18.77 -4.88 -16.77
N THR A 101 -18.66 -6.12 -16.31
CA THR A 101 -19.69 -6.78 -15.53
C THR A 101 -19.15 -7.22 -14.19
N VAL A 102 -19.90 -7.00 -13.11
CA VAL A 102 -19.51 -7.39 -11.76
C VAL A 102 -20.72 -7.60 -10.87
N ASN A 103 -20.62 -8.56 -9.94
CA ASN A 103 -21.54 -8.74 -8.82
C ASN A 103 -20.83 -8.30 -7.53
N THR A 104 -21.30 -7.25 -6.87
CA THR A 104 -20.61 -6.69 -5.69
C THR A 104 -20.63 -7.57 -4.44
N LYS A 105 -21.36 -8.68 -4.45
CA LYS A 105 -21.31 -9.69 -3.37
C LYS A 105 -20.11 -10.63 -3.49
N GLU A 106 -19.58 -10.76 -4.70
CA GLU A 106 -18.43 -11.57 -5.07
C GLU A 106 -17.64 -10.75 -6.10
N PHE A 107 -17.09 -9.59 -5.63
CA PHE A 107 -16.57 -8.56 -6.52
C PHE A 107 -15.39 -9.06 -7.35
N ASP A 108 -14.38 -9.58 -6.70
CA ASP A 108 -13.13 -9.98 -7.37
C ASP A 108 -13.30 -11.21 -8.24
N GLU A 109 -14.15 -12.17 -7.83
CA GLU A 109 -14.41 -13.41 -8.55
C GLU A 109 -15.30 -13.20 -9.78
N THR A 110 -16.08 -12.12 -9.82
CA THR A 110 -17.09 -11.93 -10.85
C THR A 110 -16.80 -10.78 -11.81
N ILE A 111 -15.82 -9.93 -11.49
CA ILE A 111 -15.47 -8.84 -12.39
C ILE A 111 -14.90 -9.36 -13.70
N LYS A 112 -15.49 -8.92 -14.81
CA LYS A 112 -15.08 -9.31 -16.17
C LYS A 112 -15.13 -8.12 -17.10
N TYR A 113 -14.21 -8.14 -18.03
CA TYR A 113 -14.07 -7.14 -19.07
C TYR A 113 -14.27 -7.79 -20.44
N SER A 114 -14.98 -7.09 -21.34
CA SER A 114 -15.16 -7.50 -22.73
C SER A 114 -15.03 -6.30 -23.66
N GLY A 115 -14.64 -6.54 -24.92
CA GLY A 115 -14.44 -5.51 -25.93
C GLY A 115 -12.98 -5.06 -26.09
N ILE A 116 -12.76 -3.94 -26.76
CA ILE A 116 -11.42 -3.47 -27.05
C ILE A 116 -10.73 -3.02 -25.75
N GLY A 117 -9.66 -3.70 -25.39
CA GLY A 117 -8.91 -3.48 -24.13
C GLY A 117 -9.25 -4.49 -23.03
N GLU A 118 -9.98 -5.57 -23.35
CA GLU A 118 -10.34 -6.60 -22.37
C GLU A 118 -9.14 -7.39 -21.84
N ASP A 119 -8.19 -7.77 -22.70
CA ASP A 119 -7.09 -8.65 -22.33
C ASP A 119 -6.24 -8.15 -21.17
N PRO A 120 -5.71 -6.89 -21.18
CA PRO A 120 -4.94 -6.40 -20.06
C PRO A 120 -5.76 -6.27 -18.78
N ASN A 121 -7.06 -5.97 -18.87
CA ASN A 121 -7.91 -5.80 -17.70
C ASN A 121 -8.36 -7.14 -17.10
N ASN A 122 -8.66 -8.13 -17.92
CA ASN A 122 -8.93 -9.50 -17.45
C ASN A 122 -7.66 -10.13 -16.86
N PHE A 123 -6.46 -9.83 -17.42
CA PHE A 123 -5.21 -10.25 -16.79
C PHE A 123 -5.06 -9.66 -15.38
N LEU A 124 -5.30 -8.36 -15.20
CA LEU A 124 -5.18 -7.72 -13.88
C LEU A 124 -6.13 -8.32 -12.85
N ALA A 125 -7.39 -8.59 -13.23
CA ALA A 125 -8.37 -9.23 -12.37
C ALA A 125 -7.95 -10.66 -12.00
N ASN A 126 -7.56 -11.47 -12.97
CA ASN A 126 -7.11 -12.84 -12.75
C ASN A 126 -5.81 -12.91 -11.92
N TYR A 127 -4.89 -11.96 -12.14
CA TYR A 127 -3.64 -11.87 -11.39
C TYR A 127 -3.89 -11.49 -9.92
N TYR A 128 -4.89 -10.65 -9.66
CA TYR A 128 -5.30 -10.33 -8.29
C TYR A 128 -5.78 -11.59 -7.55
N ILE A 129 -6.70 -12.35 -8.14
CA ILE A 129 -7.21 -13.61 -7.56
C ILE A 129 -6.07 -14.63 -7.37
N PHE A 130 -5.21 -14.77 -8.39
CA PHE A 130 -4.04 -15.64 -8.29
C PHE A 130 -3.15 -15.28 -7.09
N ASN A 131 -2.88 -14.01 -6.88
CA ASN A 131 -2.08 -13.55 -5.73
C ASN A 131 -2.78 -13.80 -4.40
N GLU A 132 -4.09 -13.57 -4.29
CA GLU A 132 -4.84 -13.89 -3.07
C GLU A 132 -4.76 -15.37 -2.70
N GLN A 133 -4.99 -16.23 -3.69
CA GLN A 133 -4.99 -17.69 -3.49
C GLN A 133 -3.61 -18.25 -3.14
N ASN A 134 -2.54 -17.64 -3.64
CA ASN A 134 -1.16 -18.09 -3.47
C ASN A 134 -0.37 -17.27 -2.45
N SER A 135 -0.98 -16.27 -1.81
CA SER A 135 -0.29 -15.47 -0.79
C SER A 135 0.09 -16.32 0.43
N ILE A 136 1.35 -16.18 0.87
CA ILE A 136 1.83 -16.80 2.09
C ILE A 136 1.36 -15.95 3.26
N ASP A 137 0.52 -16.51 4.13
CA ASP A 137 0.07 -15.80 5.33
C ASP A 137 1.22 -15.55 6.31
N TYR A 138 1.09 -14.50 7.12
CA TYR A 138 2.15 -14.06 8.03
C TYR A 138 2.60 -15.16 9.01
N SER A 139 1.69 -15.96 9.54
CA SER A 139 2.01 -17.05 10.48
C SER A 139 2.84 -18.15 9.81
N SER A 140 2.47 -18.54 8.59
CA SER A 140 3.23 -19.49 7.78
C SER A 140 4.60 -18.91 7.39
N TYR A 141 4.64 -17.64 6.97
CA TYR A 141 5.87 -16.94 6.65
C TYR A 141 6.89 -16.97 7.79
N GLN A 142 6.45 -16.72 9.02
CA GLN A 142 7.33 -16.72 10.20
C GLN A 142 7.92 -18.11 10.52
N LYS A 143 7.15 -19.16 10.26
CA LYS A 143 7.56 -20.56 10.57
C LYS A 143 8.39 -21.21 9.47
N MET A 144 8.28 -20.73 8.23
CA MET A 144 9.03 -21.29 7.10
C MET A 144 10.51 -21.03 7.22
N SER A 145 11.31 -22.05 6.91
CA SER A 145 12.74 -21.86 6.65
C SER A 145 12.96 -21.03 5.39
N ASN A 146 14.15 -20.45 5.25
CA ASN A 146 14.51 -19.69 4.04
C ASN A 146 14.40 -20.55 2.77
N LYS A 147 14.71 -21.85 2.85
CA LYS A 147 14.63 -22.78 1.72
C LYS A 147 13.18 -23.06 1.32
N GLU A 148 12.30 -23.38 2.27
CA GLU A 148 10.88 -23.62 1.98
C GLU A 148 10.22 -22.39 1.38
N PHE A 149 10.48 -21.21 1.95
CA PHE A 149 9.98 -19.96 1.40
C PHE A 149 10.50 -19.70 -0.02
N PHE A 150 11.79 -19.96 -0.24
CA PHE A 150 12.43 -19.81 -1.56
C PHE A 150 11.73 -20.65 -2.62
N GLU A 151 11.53 -21.94 -2.38
CA GLU A 151 10.91 -22.83 -3.36
C GLU A 151 9.45 -22.43 -3.65
N GLN A 152 8.68 -22.08 -2.63
CA GLN A 152 7.29 -21.65 -2.81
C GLN A 152 7.18 -20.30 -3.53
N GLU A 153 7.96 -19.30 -3.14
CA GLU A 153 7.91 -17.98 -3.77
C GLU A 153 8.44 -18.02 -5.22
N LYS A 154 9.41 -18.89 -5.51
CA LYS A 154 9.90 -19.16 -6.87
C LYS A 154 8.79 -19.76 -7.73
N GLU A 155 8.03 -20.73 -7.23
CA GLU A 155 6.89 -21.31 -7.95
C GLU A 155 5.80 -20.26 -8.21
N ILE A 156 5.47 -19.43 -7.22
CA ILE A 156 4.51 -18.33 -7.36
C ILE A 156 4.98 -17.36 -8.46
N PHE A 157 6.26 -17.00 -8.47
CA PHE A 157 6.82 -16.12 -9.48
C PHE A 157 6.73 -16.72 -10.88
N GLU A 158 7.14 -17.99 -11.06
CA GLU A 158 7.10 -18.69 -12.35
C GLU A 158 5.67 -18.81 -12.88
N ASN A 159 4.71 -19.14 -12.02
CA ASN A 159 3.29 -19.21 -12.37
C ASN A 159 2.71 -17.82 -12.69
N SER A 160 3.16 -16.75 -12.03
CA SER A 160 2.78 -15.36 -12.36
C SER A 160 3.24 -14.96 -13.75
N ILE A 161 4.47 -15.29 -14.10
CA ILE A 161 5.01 -15.06 -15.46
C ILE A 161 4.29 -15.92 -16.50
N LEU A 162 3.97 -17.16 -16.15
CA LEU A 162 3.21 -18.04 -17.04
C LEU A 162 1.80 -17.51 -17.29
N LEU A 163 1.13 -17.01 -16.28
CA LEU A 163 -0.20 -16.37 -16.41
C LEU A 163 -0.14 -15.18 -17.36
N LEU A 164 0.89 -14.31 -17.22
CA LEU A 164 1.10 -13.17 -18.11
C LEU A 164 1.37 -13.62 -19.56
N ASN A 165 2.23 -14.61 -19.74
CA ASN A 165 2.60 -15.10 -21.09
C ASN A 165 1.43 -15.84 -21.81
N ARG A 166 0.49 -16.40 -21.06
CA ARG A 166 -0.73 -17.02 -21.61
C ARG A 166 -1.83 -16.03 -21.94
N SER A 167 -1.74 -14.81 -21.44
CA SER A 167 -2.68 -13.76 -21.80
C SER A 167 -2.48 -13.34 -23.26
N LEU A 168 -3.57 -13.05 -23.98
CA LEU A 168 -3.53 -12.64 -25.39
C LEU A 168 -3.21 -11.14 -25.59
N ILE A 169 -2.53 -10.53 -24.64
CA ILE A 169 -2.23 -9.11 -24.63
C ILE A 169 -1.28 -8.75 -25.75
N SER A 170 -1.69 -7.87 -26.64
CA SER A 170 -0.86 -7.36 -27.75
C SER A 170 0.00 -6.16 -27.37
N ASN A 171 -0.36 -5.42 -26.31
CA ASN A 171 0.38 -4.24 -25.85
C ASN A 171 1.69 -4.62 -25.18
N ARG A 172 2.80 -4.49 -25.92
CA ARG A 172 4.15 -4.81 -25.41
C ARG A 172 4.55 -3.96 -24.20
N GLY A 173 4.20 -2.67 -24.19
CA GLY A 173 4.51 -1.78 -23.07
C GLY A 173 3.86 -2.23 -21.77
N PHE A 174 2.60 -2.69 -21.86
CA PHE A 174 1.91 -3.27 -20.72
C PHE A 174 2.59 -4.57 -20.25
N ILE A 175 2.92 -5.47 -21.18
CA ILE A 175 3.56 -6.76 -20.84
C ILE A 175 4.89 -6.53 -20.12
N GLU A 176 5.77 -5.68 -20.66
CA GLU A 176 7.08 -5.41 -20.04
C GLU A 176 6.91 -4.78 -18.66
N LYS A 177 5.97 -3.85 -18.51
CA LYS A 177 5.64 -3.26 -17.21
C LYS A 177 5.15 -4.32 -16.20
N GLN A 178 4.29 -5.25 -16.61
CA GLN A 178 3.82 -6.31 -15.72
C GLN A 178 4.94 -7.29 -15.35
N LYS A 179 5.82 -7.63 -16.26
CA LYS A 179 7.04 -8.44 -15.96
C LYS A 179 7.89 -7.76 -14.89
N GLU A 180 8.10 -6.46 -15.03
CA GLU A 180 8.85 -5.67 -14.06
C GLU A 180 8.17 -5.66 -12.68
N ILE A 181 6.86 -5.44 -12.63
CA ILE A 181 6.06 -5.47 -11.39
C ILE A 181 6.19 -6.82 -10.69
N ILE A 182 6.00 -7.91 -11.43
CA ILE A 182 6.09 -9.28 -10.91
C ILE A 182 7.51 -9.57 -10.40
N LEU A 183 8.53 -9.16 -11.15
CA LEU A 183 9.94 -9.34 -10.76
C LEU A 183 10.29 -8.57 -9.48
N PHE A 184 9.93 -7.29 -9.39
CA PHE A 184 10.24 -6.49 -8.21
C PHE A 184 9.51 -6.97 -6.96
N ASP A 185 8.26 -7.40 -7.07
CA ASP A 185 7.54 -7.95 -5.93
C ASP A 185 8.19 -9.26 -5.45
N HIS A 186 8.54 -10.13 -6.38
CA HIS A 186 9.26 -11.37 -6.09
C HIS A 186 10.60 -11.11 -5.39
N LEU A 187 11.46 -10.27 -5.97
CA LEU A 187 12.76 -9.95 -5.41
C LEU A 187 12.65 -9.29 -4.02
N ARG A 188 11.68 -8.40 -3.84
CA ARG A 188 11.40 -7.77 -2.56
C ARG A 188 11.03 -8.79 -1.48
N LYS A 189 10.14 -9.73 -1.79
CA LYS A 189 9.73 -10.80 -0.86
C LYS A 189 10.90 -11.69 -0.50
N MET A 190 11.69 -12.09 -1.49
CA MET A 190 12.89 -12.92 -1.30
C MET A 190 13.91 -12.24 -0.41
N ILE A 191 14.25 -10.99 -0.69
CA ILE A 191 15.23 -10.22 0.08
C ILE A 191 14.74 -9.98 1.50
N ASN A 192 13.45 -9.69 1.69
CA ASN A 192 12.88 -9.53 3.03
C ASN A 192 12.97 -10.83 3.86
N LYS A 193 12.87 -12.00 3.22
CA LYS A 193 12.94 -13.29 3.93
C LYS A 193 14.37 -13.70 4.25
N VAL A 194 15.29 -13.55 3.30
CA VAL A 194 16.69 -13.92 3.54
C VAL A 194 17.43 -12.88 4.39
N GLY A 195 16.96 -11.62 4.39
CA GLY A 195 17.53 -10.55 5.18
C GLY A 195 19.02 -10.39 4.97
N ASP A 196 19.74 -10.24 6.06
CA ASP A 196 21.19 -10.06 6.10
C ASP A 196 21.98 -11.24 5.52
N ASN A 197 21.38 -12.43 5.52
CA ASN A 197 22.05 -13.65 5.02
C ASN A 197 22.35 -13.57 3.53
N TYR A 198 21.63 -12.75 2.74
CA TYR A 198 21.94 -12.57 1.31
C TYR A 198 23.33 -11.97 1.08
N PHE A 199 23.71 -10.98 1.92
CA PHE A 199 24.99 -10.28 1.81
C PHE A 199 26.11 -10.91 2.66
N SER A 200 25.79 -11.89 3.50
CA SER A 200 26.78 -12.52 4.39
C SER A 200 27.58 -13.63 3.70
N ALA A 201 28.76 -13.92 4.23
CA ALA A 201 29.60 -15.05 3.78
C ALA A 201 28.93 -16.42 3.99
N ASN A 202 27.95 -16.50 4.90
CA ASN A 202 27.20 -17.71 5.23
C ASN A 202 25.88 -17.83 4.44
N SER A 203 25.71 -17.04 3.34
CA SER A 203 24.53 -17.10 2.50
C SER A 203 24.34 -18.50 1.91
N ASN A 204 23.08 -18.94 1.82
CA ASN A 204 22.76 -20.11 1.02
C ASN A 204 23.15 -19.84 -0.44
N ILE A 205 24.15 -20.57 -0.95
CA ILE A 205 24.76 -20.34 -2.26
C ILE A 205 23.72 -20.39 -3.38
N ASP A 206 22.77 -21.34 -3.31
CA ASP A 206 21.76 -21.52 -4.37
C ASP A 206 20.78 -20.32 -4.41
N ILE A 207 20.34 -19.84 -3.26
CA ILE A 207 19.46 -18.67 -3.17
C ILE A 207 20.18 -17.42 -3.65
N LYS A 208 21.44 -17.24 -3.23
CA LYS A 208 22.25 -16.10 -3.66
C LYS A 208 22.45 -16.09 -5.17
N GLN A 209 22.88 -17.19 -5.77
CA GLN A 209 23.08 -17.30 -7.20
C GLN A 209 21.80 -17.04 -7.99
N TYR A 210 20.66 -17.54 -7.50
CA TYR A 210 19.37 -17.28 -8.10
C TYR A 210 19.02 -15.78 -8.10
N LEU A 211 19.19 -15.11 -6.95
CA LEU A 211 18.90 -13.69 -6.80
C LEU A 211 19.86 -12.84 -7.65
N ASP A 212 21.17 -13.14 -7.64
CA ASP A 212 22.16 -12.45 -8.46
C ASP A 212 21.77 -12.52 -9.95
N LYS A 213 21.41 -13.70 -10.44
CA LYS A 213 20.94 -13.89 -11.81
C LYS A 213 19.67 -13.10 -12.13
N LYS A 214 18.73 -12.97 -11.17
CA LYS A 214 17.52 -12.17 -11.38
C LYS A 214 17.81 -10.67 -11.37
N LEU A 215 18.77 -10.22 -10.56
CA LEU A 215 19.20 -8.82 -10.50
C LEU A 215 19.86 -8.37 -11.80
N GLU A 216 20.51 -9.26 -12.58
CA GLU A 216 21.05 -8.97 -13.90
C GLU A 216 20.00 -8.46 -14.90
N PHE A 217 18.73 -8.84 -14.73
CA PHE A 217 17.62 -8.35 -15.56
C PHE A 217 17.15 -6.93 -15.20
N ILE A 218 17.63 -6.38 -14.09
CA ILE A 218 17.27 -5.01 -13.68
C ILE A 218 18.23 -4.04 -14.35
N ASN A 219 17.69 -3.21 -15.23
CA ASN A 219 18.47 -2.12 -15.80
C ASN A 219 18.55 -0.96 -14.81
N PHE A 220 19.54 -0.99 -13.94
CA PHE A 220 19.79 0.10 -12.96
C PHE A 220 20.09 1.45 -13.63
N ASN A 221 20.35 1.48 -14.94
CA ASN A 221 20.53 2.71 -15.71
C ASN A 221 19.20 3.30 -16.22
N ASP A 222 18.08 2.59 -16.06
CA ASP A 222 16.78 3.15 -16.43
C ASP A 222 16.42 4.32 -15.49
N SER A 223 16.26 5.50 -16.09
CA SER A 223 15.90 6.72 -15.37
C SER A 223 14.54 6.63 -14.64
N ASN A 224 13.67 5.69 -15.04
CA ASN A 224 12.35 5.51 -14.48
C ASN A 224 12.31 4.44 -13.37
N LEU A 225 13.40 3.69 -13.17
CA LEU A 225 13.48 2.59 -12.20
C LEU A 225 12.98 2.98 -10.80
N PHE A 226 13.25 4.21 -10.36
CA PHE A 226 12.88 4.70 -9.02
C PHE A 226 11.56 5.49 -8.98
N GLU A 227 10.81 5.53 -10.07
CA GLU A 227 9.53 6.25 -10.13
C GLU A 227 8.36 5.44 -9.57
N SER A 228 8.37 4.11 -9.74
CA SER A 228 7.31 3.25 -9.25
C SER A 228 7.40 3.04 -7.73
N GLN A 229 6.27 2.78 -7.07
CA GLN A 229 6.26 2.42 -5.65
C GLN A 229 6.92 1.06 -5.42
N LEU A 230 6.77 0.12 -6.35
CA LEU A 230 7.32 -1.23 -6.25
C LEU A 230 8.84 -1.24 -6.34
N SER A 231 9.40 -0.54 -7.32
CA SER A 231 10.87 -0.42 -7.42
C SER A 231 11.47 0.29 -6.20
N ARG A 232 10.78 1.29 -5.64
CA ARG A 232 11.19 1.91 -4.38
C ARG A 232 11.12 0.96 -3.19
N ASN A 233 10.08 0.12 -3.11
CA ASN A 233 9.95 -0.86 -2.03
C ASN A 233 11.03 -1.94 -2.15
N PHE A 234 11.28 -2.44 -3.37
CA PHE A 234 12.39 -3.35 -3.63
C PHE A 234 13.73 -2.74 -3.22
N LEU A 235 14.03 -1.51 -3.68
CA LEU A 235 15.27 -0.84 -3.35
C LEU A 235 15.45 -0.64 -1.84
N ASN A 236 14.39 -0.29 -1.11
CA ASN A 236 14.42 -0.19 0.34
C ASN A 236 14.79 -1.53 0.99
N SER A 237 14.16 -2.63 0.56
CA SER A 237 14.47 -3.96 1.09
C SER A 237 15.91 -4.37 0.76
N PHE A 238 16.35 -4.12 -0.45
CA PHE A 238 17.70 -4.43 -0.92
C PHE A 238 18.76 -3.63 -0.15
N LEU A 239 18.54 -2.32 0.02
CA LEU A 239 19.44 -1.46 0.79
C LEU A 239 19.46 -1.83 2.27
N SER A 240 18.29 -2.14 2.86
CA SER A 240 18.23 -2.58 4.26
C SER A 240 19.05 -3.83 4.49
N ALA A 241 18.83 -4.86 3.69
CA ALA A 241 19.58 -6.12 3.79
C ALA A 241 21.09 -5.91 3.54
N GLY A 242 21.46 -5.07 2.58
CA GLY A 242 22.86 -4.75 2.29
C GLY A 242 23.56 -3.92 3.37
N LEU A 243 22.85 -3.00 4.01
CA LEU A 243 23.39 -2.18 5.11
C LEU A 243 23.72 -3.02 6.34
N VAL A 244 22.86 -4.00 6.66
CA VAL A 244 23.07 -4.90 7.79
C VAL A 244 24.30 -5.78 7.60
N ALA A 245 24.52 -6.26 6.38
CA ALA A 245 25.63 -7.17 6.09
C ALA A 245 27.00 -6.47 5.96
N ASN A 246 27.02 -5.25 5.40
CA ASN A 246 28.27 -4.50 5.13
C ASN A 246 27.97 -2.99 5.06
N ASN A 247 28.48 -2.24 6.00
CA ASN A 247 28.37 -0.76 6.12
C ASN A 247 28.82 0.03 4.86
N THR A 248 29.32 -0.64 3.82
CA THR A 248 29.81 -0.08 2.54
C THR A 248 28.84 -0.19 1.38
N SER A 249 27.83 -1.05 1.46
CA SER A 249 27.00 -1.40 0.29
C SER A 249 26.13 -0.24 -0.22
N CYS A 250 25.64 0.65 0.63
CA CYS A 250 24.85 1.79 0.17
C CYS A 250 25.67 2.78 -0.67
N ILE A 251 26.98 2.95 -0.34
CA ILE A 251 27.88 3.85 -1.07
C ILE A 251 28.24 3.22 -2.42
N ASN A 252 28.47 1.92 -2.45
CA ASN A 252 28.78 1.21 -3.69
C ASN A 252 27.60 1.30 -4.66
N ILE A 253 26.38 1.00 -4.21
CA ILE A 253 25.16 1.13 -5.04
C ILE A 253 25.00 2.59 -5.51
N TYR A 254 25.24 3.58 -4.66
CA TYR A 254 25.13 4.99 -5.04
C TYR A 254 26.17 5.39 -6.10
N ASN A 255 27.40 4.87 -6.01
CA ASN A 255 28.48 5.16 -6.95
C ASN A 255 28.27 4.49 -8.32
N GLU A 256 27.56 3.36 -8.37
CA GLU A 256 27.19 2.66 -9.60
C GLU A 256 26.03 3.33 -10.34
N VAL A 257 25.31 4.24 -9.69
CA VAL A 257 24.16 4.94 -10.27
C VAL A 257 24.62 6.12 -11.12
N ILE A 258 24.20 6.16 -12.38
CA ILE A 258 24.74 7.06 -13.41
C ILE A 258 24.04 8.44 -13.43
N THR A 259 22.74 8.52 -13.11
CA THR A 259 21.96 9.76 -13.25
C THR A 259 21.63 10.44 -11.93
N GLU A 260 21.57 11.78 -11.92
CA GLU A 260 21.13 12.56 -10.76
C GLU A 260 19.69 12.23 -10.31
N LYS A 261 18.84 11.81 -11.24
CA LYS A 261 17.47 11.38 -10.93
C LYS A 261 17.45 10.10 -10.09
N GLN A 262 18.30 9.15 -10.44
CA GLN A 262 18.48 7.89 -9.70
C GLN A 262 19.09 8.15 -8.33
N LYS A 263 20.13 8.98 -8.22
CA LYS A 263 20.72 9.41 -6.94
C LYS A 263 19.67 10.01 -6.01
N LYS A 264 18.84 10.93 -6.51
CA LYS A 264 17.71 11.50 -5.75
C LYS A 264 16.70 10.43 -5.32
N GLY A 265 16.45 9.41 -6.16
CA GLY A 265 15.60 8.27 -5.83
C GLY A 265 16.14 7.46 -4.67
N ILE A 266 17.44 7.11 -4.69
CA ILE A 266 18.13 6.41 -3.59
C ILE A 266 18.08 7.22 -2.29
N ILE A 267 18.44 8.49 -2.33
CA ILE A 267 18.37 9.36 -1.15
C ILE A 267 16.95 9.41 -0.58
N ARG A 268 15.91 9.47 -1.45
CA ARG A 268 14.52 9.43 -1.01
C ARG A 268 14.17 8.12 -0.32
N SER A 269 14.65 6.99 -0.84
CA SER A 269 14.44 5.67 -0.24
C SER A 269 15.13 5.54 1.10
N LEU A 270 16.39 5.95 1.21
CA LEU A 270 17.15 5.95 2.45
C LEU A 270 16.52 6.87 3.52
N LYS A 271 16.01 8.05 3.13
CA LYS A 271 15.27 8.94 4.05
C LYS A 271 14.05 8.28 4.67
N ARG A 272 13.36 7.39 3.94
CA ARG A 272 12.24 6.60 4.45
C ARG A 272 12.69 5.53 5.43
N GLY A 273 13.92 5.02 5.28
CA GLY A 273 14.54 4.10 6.22
C GLY A 273 14.75 4.71 7.61
N ILE A 274 14.88 6.04 7.71
CA ILE A 274 14.87 6.75 9.02
C ILE A 274 13.46 6.74 9.58
N SER A 275 13.06 5.61 10.15
CA SER A 275 11.70 5.39 10.66
C SER A 275 11.71 4.38 11.81
N PHE A 276 10.62 4.34 12.58
CA PHE A 276 10.41 3.34 13.65
C PHE A 276 10.34 1.90 13.17
N TYR A 277 10.04 1.68 11.91
CA TYR A 277 9.96 0.33 11.35
C TYR A 277 11.34 -0.28 11.07
N ASN A 278 12.41 0.50 11.22
CA ASN A 278 13.79 0.10 10.96
C ASN A 278 14.71 0.50 12.13
N LEU A 279 14.27 0.33 13.38
CA LEU A 279 15.06 0.73 14.56
C LEU A 279 16.39 0.00 14.61
N ASP A 280 16.43 -1.29 14.31
CA ASP A 280 17.63 -2.12 14.31
C ASP A 280 18.68 -1.67 13.28
N HIS A 281 18.27 -0.92 12.24
CA HIS A 281 19.12 -0.43 11.15
C HIS A 281 19.14 1.10 11.05
N LEU A 282 18.63 1.79 12.07
CA LEU A 282 18.50 3.24 12.06
C LEU A 282 19.86 3.94 11.89
N ASP A 283 20.87 3.43 12.60
CA ASP A 283 22.24 3.96 12.56
C ASP A 283 22.87 3.78 11.18
N ASP A 284 22.60 2.66 10.53
CA ASP A 284 23.10 2.34 9.18
C ASP A 284 22.49 3.28 8.13
N TYR A 285 21.17 3.46 8.15
CA TYR A 285 20.49 4.43 7.29
C TYR A 285 21.00 5.85 7.50
N TYR A 286 21.18 6.25 8.74
CA TYR A 286 21.69 7.58 9.08
C TYR A 286 23.11 7.77 8.59
N SER A 287 24.02 6.82 8.87
CA SER A 287 25.43 6.86 8.47
C SER A 287 25.59 6.91 6.95
N CYS A 288 24.73 6.22 6.22
CA CYS A 288 24.71 6.28 4.77
C CYS A 288 24.22 7.65 4.26
N LEU A 289 23.12 8.16 4.78
CA LEU A 289 22.53 9.42 4.33
C LEU A 289 23.44 10.63 4.53
N ILE A 290 24.14 10.74 5.66
CA ILE A 290 25.04 11.86 5.92
C ILE A 290 26.22 11.93 4.97
N LYS A 291 26.58 10.81 4.31
CA LYS A 291 27.64 10.76 3.30
C LYS A 291 27.15 11.11 1.89
N LEU A 292 25.83 11.07 1.66
CA LEU A 292 25.22 11.24 0.34
C LEU A 292 24.50 12.58 0.15
N ILE A 293 24.39 13.39 1.20
CA ILE A 293 23.63 14.65 1.16
C ILE A 293 24.56 15.80 1.50
N ASP A 294 24.69 16.73 0.56
CA ASP A 294 25.50 17.95 0.72
C ASP A 294 24.67 19.15 1.23
N ASP A 295 23.33 19.08 1.12
CA ASP A 295 22.43 20.16 1.55
C ASP A 295 22.27 20.20 3.08
N GLU A 296 22.82 21.23 3.71
CA GLU A 296 22.81 21.42 5.18
C GLU A 296 21.41 21.41 5.79
N LYS A 297 20.43 22.01 5.12
CA LYS A 297 19.03 22.06 5.62
C LYS A 297 18.42 20.66 5.66
N THR A 298 18.66 19.87 4.63
CA THR A 298 18.23 18.47 4.57
C THR A 298 18.96 17.64 5.62
N LEU A 299 20.28 17.80 5.77
CA LEU A 299 21.06 17.11 6.81
C LEU A 299 20.55 17.44 8.22
N LEU A 300 20.27 18.70 8.51
CA LEU A 300 19.70 19.10 9.81
C LEU A 300 18.35 18.44 10.08
N THR A 301 17.49 18.37 9.07
CA THR A 301 16.17 17.71 9.17
C THR A 301 16.31 16.21 9.48
N ILE A 302 17.20 15.52 8.77
CA ILE A 302 17.48 14.09 8.98
C ILE A 302 18.09 13.85 10.36
N LYS A 303 19.08 14.65 10.75
CA LYS A 303 19.74 14.57 12.06
C LYS A 303 18.74 14.77 13.20
N THR A 304 17.82 15.70 13.04
CA THR A 304 16.76 15.95 14.04
C THR A 304 15.79 14.76 14.13
N LYS A 305 15.34 14.23 12.98
CA LYS A 305 14.45 13.04 12.95
C LYS A 305 15.16 11.82 13.53
N TYR A 306 16.41 11.56 13.15
CA TYR A 306 17.22 10.47 13.67
C TYR A 306 17.35 10.56 15.20
N LYS A 307 17.74 11.72 15.75
CA LYS A 307 17.88 11.91 17.19
C LYS A 307 16.57 11.65 17.94
N ARG A 308 15.43 12.12 17.41
CA ARG A 308 14.12 11.87 18.00
C ARG A 308 13.79 10.38 18.02
N ILE A 309 13.97 9.68 16.88
CA ILE A 309 13.71 8.24 16.83
C ILE A 309 14.64 7.48 17.79
N LYS A 310 15.92 7.85 17.85
CA LYS A 310 16.91 7.25 18.76
C LYS A 310 16.54 7.44 20.23
N SER A 311 15.97 8.58 20.60
CA SER A 311 15.49 8.81 21.96
C SER A 311 14.26 7.98 22.35
N LEU A 312 13.63 7.30 21.37
CA LEU A 312 12.45 6.45 21.57
C LEU A 312 12.79 4.94 21.59
N GLU A 313 14.07 4.60 21.68
CA GLU A 313 14.50 3.22 21.86
C GLU A 313 14.05 2.67 23.22
N LYS A 314 13.89 1.35 23.28
CA LYS A 314 13.54 0.63 24.52
C LYS A 314 14.48 1.00 25.67
N GLY A 315 13.91 1.26 26.82
CA GLY A 315 14.61 1.64 28.04
C GLY A 315 14.81 3.15 28.25
N ASN A 316 14.63 3.98 27.22
CA ASN A 316 14.68 5.42 27.36
C ASN A 316 13.41 5.95 28.03
N ILE A 317 13.50 7.12 28.67
CA ILE A 317 12.35 7.79 29.29
C ILE A 317 11.37 8.22 28.20
N SER A 318 10.08 7.88 28.39
CA SER A 318 9.00 8.29 27.48
C SER A 318 8.80 9.80 27.46
N PRO A 319 8.61 10.43 26.29
CA PRO A 319 8.00 11.75 26.21
C PRO A 319 6.71 11.82 27.02
N LEU A 320 6.54 12.95 27.71
CA LEU A 320 5.38 13.18 28.57
C LEU A 320 4.18 13.72 27.77
N PHE A 321 2.99 13.47 28.27
CA PHE A 321 1.78 14.17 27.85
C PHE A 321 1.01 14.70 29.05
N ASN A 322 0.20 15.73 28.80
CA ASN A 322 -0.77 16.25 29.73
C ASN A 322 -1.95 16.80 28.92
N TYR A 323 -3.03 16.01 28.80
CA TYR A 323 -4.17 16.34 27.97
C TYR A 323 -5.49 16.16 28.73
N ALA A 324 -6.53 16.82 28.24
CA ALA A 324 -7.86 16.76 28.86
C ALA A 324 -8.58 15.44 28.55
N ASP A 325 -9.25 14.90 29.56
CA ASP A 325 -10.21 13.80 29.41
C ASP A 325 -11.58 14.30 28.89
N THR A 326 -12.56 13.42 28.80
CA THR A 326 -13.92 13.75 28.33
C THR A 326 -14.64 14.74 29.23
N SER A 327 -14.24 14.86 30.50
CA SER A 327 -14.80 15.77 31.51
C SER A 327 -14.02 17.09 31.59
N GLY A 328 -12.87 17.19 30.91
CA GLY A 328 -11.99 18.36 30.96
C GLY A 328 -10.91 18.29 32.05
N ASN A 329 -10.81 17.17 32.76
CA ASN A 329 -9.72 16.96 33.73
C ASN A 329 -8.39 16.74 33.03
N SER A 330 -7.33 17.29 33.60
CA SER A 330 -5.97 17.13 33.11
C SER A 330 -5.44 15.75 33.48
N ILE A 331 -5.07 14.95 32.49
CA ILE A 331 -4.48 13.61 32.64
C ILE A 331 -3.06 13.63 32.09
N SER A 332 -2.10 13.31 32.95
CA SER A 332 -0.68 13.23 32.58
C SER A 332 -0.15 11.81 32.63
N LEU A 333 0.92 11.52 31.85
CA LEU A 333 1.60 10.24 31.93
C LEU A 333 2.14 9.95 33.34
N GLU A 334 2.55 10.97 34.06
CA GLU A 334 3.11 10.85 35.42
C GLU A 334 2.10 10.32 36.44
N SER A 335 0.80 10.52 36.20
CA SER A 335 -0.27 9.98 37.05
C SER A 335 -0.41 8.45 36.99
N PHE A 336 0.32 7.79 36.09
CA PHE A 336 0.32 6.33 35.91
C PHE A 336 1.59 5.66 36.38
N ARG A 337 2.40 6.31 37.23
CA ARG A 337 3.54 5.64 37.87
C ARG A 337 3.11 4.36 38.55
N ASP A 338 4.01 3.39 38.60
CA ASP A 338 3.80 2.03 39.13
C ASP A 338 2.81 1.15 38.34
N LYS A 339 2.37 1.63 37.15
CA LYS A 339 1.53 0.86 36.22
C LYS A 339 2.17 0.74 34.85
N LEU A 340 1.93 -0.36 34.20
CA LEU A 340 2.18 -0.53 32.77
C LEU A 340 1.18 0.36 32.00
N VAL A 341 1.65 1.11 30.99
CA VAL A 341 0.77 2.00 30.23
C VAL A 341 0.77 1.61 28.76
N TYR A 342 -0.39 1.20 28.27
CA TYR A 342 -0.61 0.92 26.85
C TYR A 342 -1.42 2.04 26.21
N ILE A 343 -0.79 2.77 25.28
CA ILE A 343 -1.38 3.95 24.65
C ILE A 343 -1.83 3.58 23.25
N ASP A 344 -3.11 3.84 22.95
CA ASP A 344 -3.71 3.82 21.61
C ASP A 344 -3.82 5.24 21.07
N VAL A 345 -3.09 5.57 20.00
CA VAL A 345 -3.23 6.85 19.31
C VAL A 345 -4.12 6.66 18.09
N TRP A 346 -5.27 7.33 18.11
CA TRP A 346 -6.36 7.12 17.16
C TRP A 346 -7.08 8.40 16.76
N ALA A 347 -8.10 8.30 15.90
CA ALA A 347 -9.04 9.40 15.61
C ALA A 347 -10.40 8.88 15.12
N THR A 348 -11.44 9.67 15.25
CA THR A 348 -12.81 9.30 14.84
C THR A 348 -12.97 9.03 13.36
N TRP A 349 -12.15 9.61 12.52
CA TRP A 349 -12.11 9.42 11.06
C TRP A 349 -11.24 8.23 10.62
N CYS A 350 -10.47 7.62 11.54
CA CYS A 350 -9.55 6.54 11.23
C CYS A 350 -10.28 5.19 11.16
N GLY A 351 -10.50 4.68 9.95
CA GLY A 351 -11.10 3.36 9.70
C GLY A 351 -10.34 2.23 10.40
N PRO A 352 -9.04 2.02 10.09
CA PRO A 352 -8.24 0.97 10.69
C PRO A 352 -8.12 1.05 12.22
N CYS A 353 -8.23 2.26 12.81
CA CYS A 353 -8.26 2.40 14.27
C CYS A 353 -9.55 1.80 14.86
N LYS A 354 -10.67 2.05 14.19
CA LYS A 354 -11.99 1.52 14.62
C LYS A 354 -12.06 0.00 14.59
N GLU A 355 -11.31 -0.62 13.69
CA GLU A 355 -11.19 -2.08 13.60
C GLU A 355 -10.44 -2.68 14.80
N GLN A 356 -9.57 -1.91 15.46
CA GLN A 356 -8.86 -2.34 16.67
C GLN A 356 -9.71 -2.28 17.93
N ILE A 357 -10.74 -1.43 17.97
CA ILE A 357 -11.58 -1.18 19.16
C ILE A 357 -12.14 -2.47 19.80
N PRO A 358 -12.76 -3.41 19.08
CA PRO A 358 -13.30 -4.62 19.70
C PRO A 358 -12.23 -5.47 20.43
N TYR A 359 -11.01 -5.44 19.92
CA TYR A 359 -9.89 -6.22 20.47
C TYR A 359 -9.19 -5.48 21.62
N LEU A 360 -9.12 -4.14 21.54
CA LEU A 360 -8.68 -3.31 22.67
C LEU A 360 -9.60 -3.53 23.88
N LYS A 361 -10.93 -3.52 23.69
CA LYS A 361 -11.91 -3.82 24.77
C LYS A 361 -11.72 -5.20 25.37
N LYS A 362 -11.36 -6.22 24.58
CA LYS A 362 -11.04 -7.57 25.09
C LYS A 362 -9.76 -7.58 25.91
N LEU A 363 -8.73 -6.82 25.52
CA LEU A 363 -7.52 -6.67 26.33
C LEU A 363 -7.81 -5.93 27.64
N GLU A 364 -8.55 -4.83 27.61
CA GLU A 364 -8.97 -4.09 28.80
C GLU A 364 -9.72 -4.99 29.79
N GLU A 365 -10.63 -5.82 29.32
CA GLU A 365 -11.37 -6.75 30.18
C GLU A 365 -10.47 -7.86 30.74
N LYS A 366 -9.60 -8.45 29.90
CA LYS A 366 -8.66 -9.50 30.32
C LYS A 366 -7.71 -9.01 31.42
N TYR A 367 -7.22 -7.79 31.30
CA TYR A 367 -6.21 -7.24 32.20
C TYR A 367 -6.76 -6.28 33.27
N ARG A 368 -8.08 -6.16 33.45
CA ARG A 368 -8.74 -5.21 34.35
C ARG A 368 -8.30 -5.25 35.81
N THR A 369 -7.79 -6.41 36.28
CA THR A 369 -7.33 -6.61 37.66
C THR A 369 -5.81 -6.52 37.80
N LYS A 370 -5.11 -6.17 36.75
CA LYS A 370 -3.66 -6.06 36.69
C LYS A 370 -3.20 -4.60 36.74
N ASP A 371 -1.94 -4.39 37.09
CA ASP A 371 -1.32 -3.06 37.15
C ASP A 371 -0.99 -2.51 35.75
N ILE A 372 -1.99 -2.42 34.91
CA ILE A 372 -1.92 -1.84 33.56
C ILE A 372 -3.01 -0.82 33.35
N VAL A 373 -2.68 0.26 32.64
CA VAL A 373 -3.63 1.31 32.23
C VAL A 373 -3.66 1.36 30.72
N PHE A 374 -4.87 1.40 30.18
CA PHE A 374 -5.15 1.61 28.77
C PHE A 374 -5.54 3.07 28.55
N VAL A 375 -4.80 3.78 27.69
CA VAL A 375 -5.01 5.19 27.38
C VAL A 375 -5.29 5.32 25.90
N SER A 376 -6.48 5.78 25.53
CA SER A 376 -6.84 6.08 24.15
C SER A 376 -6.70 7.59 23.91
N MET A 377 -5.67 7.98 23.18
CA MET A 377 -5.34 9.37 22.85
C MET A 377 -5.88 9.72 21.46
N SER A 378 -6.91 10.54 21.41
CA SER A 378 -7.43 11.06 20.14
C SER A 378 -6.55 12.19 19.60
N ILE A 379 -6.25 12.11 18.29
CA ILE A 379 -5.65 13.20 17.53
C ILE A 379 -6.64 13.84 16.55
N ASP A 380 -7.93 13.79 16.86
CA ASP A 380 -8.94 14.60 16.18
C ASP A 380 -8.60 16.10 16.32
N ASP A 381 -9.06 16.91 15.36
CA ASP A 381 -8.99 18.37 15.52
C ASP A 381 -9.82 18.78 16.75
N PRO A 382 -9.34 19.67 17.63
CA PRO A 382 -10.09 20.12 18.80
C PRO A 382 -11.52 20.59 18.52
N LYS A 383 -11.81 21.11 17.33
CA LYS A 383 -13.17 21.47 16.90
C LYS A 383 -14.13 20.26 16.81
N ASP A 384 -13.59 19.05 16.64
CA ASP A 384 -14.33 17.79 16.53
C ASP A 384 -14.53 17.08 17.90
N ALA A 385 -14.22 17.77 19.02
CA ALA A 385 -14.33 17.21 20.38
C ALA A 385 -15.73 16.64 20.70
N ILE A 386 -16.79 17.24 20.17
CA ILE A 386 -18.17 16.75 20.35
C ILE A 386 -18.34 15.40 19.65
N LYS A 387 -17.81 15.25 18.43
CA LYS A 387 -17.85 14.01 17.65
C LYS A 387 -17.05 12.92 18.35
N TRP A 388 -15.88 13.25 18.89
CA TRP A 388 -15.04 12.34 19.66
C TRP A 388 -15.77 11.84 20.92
N LYS A 389 -16.32 12.72 21.74
CA LYS A 389 -17.10 12.35 22.93
C LYS A 389 -18.31 11.48 22.58
N LYS A 390 -19.03 11.83 21.50
CA LYS A 390 -20.13 11.01 21.00
C LYS A 390 -19.68 9.59 20.63
N MET A 391 -18.56 9.44 19.91
CA MET A 391 -18.05 8.12 19.50
C MET A 391 -17.63 7.28 20.71
N ILE A 392 -17.05 7.87 21.74
CA ILE A 392 -16.71 7.17 22.99
C ILE A 392 -17.98 6.55 23.60
N ILE A 393 -19.07 7.30 23.67
CA ILE A 393 -20.36 6.83 24.19
C ILE A 393 -20.95 5.75 23.27
N ASP A 394 -21.07 6.04 21.97
CA ASP A 394 -21.72 5.15 21.00
C ASP A 394 -21.00 3.80 20.88
N LYS A 395 -19.67 3.77 21.07
CA LYS A 395 -18.84 2.58 21.02
C LYS A 395 -18.52 2.00 22.40
N GLU A 396 -19.04 2.61 23.47
CA GLU A 396 -18.80 2.19 24.87
C GLU A 396 -17.29 1.99 25.13
N LEU A 397 -16.47 2.96 24.73
CA LEU A 397 -15.02 2.88 24.92
C LEU A 397 -14.71 3.02 26.41
N LYS A 398 -13.96 2.03 26.91
CA LYS A 398 -13.46 2.00 28.29
C LYS A 398 -12.06 2.60 28.35
N GLY A 399 -11.37 2.42 29.45
CA GLY A 399 -10.05 3.00 29.64
C GLY A 399 -10.07 4.51 29.78
N ILE A 400 -8.90 5.11 29.73
CA ILE A 400 -8.73 6.56 29.86
C ILE A 400 -8.76 7.19 28.48
N GLN A 401 -9.74 8.04 28.27
CA GLN A 401 -9.96 8.72 26.98
C GLN A 401 -9.48 10.16 27.08
N ILE A 402 -8.44 10.53 26.32
CA ILE A 402 -7.87 11.88 26.28
C ILE A 402 -7.80 12.41 24.85
N MET A 403 -7.78 13.73 24.70
CA MET A 403 -7.65 14.38 23.40
C MET A 403 -6.39 15.23 23.35
N ALA A 404 -5.54 14.98 22.36
CA ALA A 404 -4.36 15.78 22.08
C ALA A 404 -4.75 17.21 21.65
N ASP A 405 -4.04 18.21 22.15
CA ASP A 405 -4.41 19.64 22.10
C ASP A 405 -4.34 20.26 20.70
N LYS A 406 -3.51 19.72 19.80
CA LYS A 406 -3.22 20.25 18.46
C LYS A 406 -3.20 19.18 17.38
N ALA A 407 -3.98 18.10 17.55
CA ALA A 407 -4.05 16.99 16.62
C ALA A 407 -2.61 16.49 16.25
N TRP A 408 -2.29 16.41 14.96
CA TRP A 408 -0.96 16.02 14.47
C TRP A 408 0.22 16.92 14.94
N LYS A 409 -0.08 18.12 15.43
CA LYS A 409 0.93 19.09 15.90
C LYS A 409 1.11 19.08 17.42
N SER A 410 0.44 18.21 18.13
CA SER A 410 0.61 18.05 19.58
C SER A 410 2.02 17.57 19.92
N SER A 411 2.54 18.01 21.06
CA SER A 411 3.92 17.69 21.47
C SER A 411 4.17 16.20 21.50
N PHE A 412 3.31 15.43 22.13
CA PHE A 412 3.43 13.96 22.18
C PHE A 412 3.48 13.31 20.80
N VAL A 413 2.65 13.74 19.85
CA VAL A 413 2.63 13.23 18.48
C VAL A 413 3.95 13.54 17.77
N LEU A 414 4.48 14.75 17.94
CA LEU A 414 5.74 15.17 17.35
C LEU A 414 6.95 14.48 17.99
N ASP A 415 6.94 14.31 19.32
CA ASP A 415 8.03 13.70 20.06
C ASP A 415 8.12 12.20 19.80
N TYR A 416 6.97 11.52 19.70
CA TYR A 416 6.91 10.13 19.26
C TYR A 416 7.03 9.96 17.74
N VAL A 417 7.24 11.05 16.97
CA VAL A 417 7.34 11.02 15.48
C VAL A 417 6.19 10.20 14.88
N ILE A 418 4.95 10.42 15.33
CA ILE A 418 3.79 9.69 14.84
C ILE A 418 3.39 10.27 13.48
N GLU A 419 3.65 9.52 12.42
CA GLU A 419 3.37 9.89 11.02
C GLU A 419 2.11 9.16 10.47
N GLY A 420 1.50 8.28 11.27
CA GLY A 420 0.30 7.51 10.90
C GLY A 420 -0.37 6.84 12.08
N ILE A 421 -1.67 6.59 11.96
CA ILE A 421 -2.50 5.88 12.96
C ILE A 421 -3.23 4.70 12.31
N PRO A 422 -3.57 3.63 13.07
CA PRO A 422 -3.38 3.48 14.51
C PRO A 422 -1.92 3.31 14.90
N ARG A 423 -1.52 3.88 16.04
CA ARG A 423 -0.20 3.73 16.64
C ARG A 423 -0.35 3.30 18.09
N PHE A 424 0.37 2.26 18.48
CA PHE A 424 0.37 1.77 19.85
C PHE A 424 1.74 1.97 20.49
N ILE A 425 1.75 2.30 21.78
CA ILE A 425 2.96 2.57 22.55
C ILE A 425 2.83 1.87 23.89
N LEU A 426 3.91 1.27 24.36
CA LEU A 426 3.96 0.58 25.64
C LEU A 426 5.07 1.16 26.52
N ILE A 427 4.72 1.54 27.75
CA ILE A 427 5.57 2.21 28.71
C ILE A 427 5.54 1.43 30.01
N ASP A 428 6.73 1.24 30.63
CA ASP A 428 6.88 0.50 31.88
C ASP A 428 6.40 1.27 33.12
N LYS A 429 6.38 0.60 34.28
CA LYS A 429 6.00 1.16 35.58
C LYS A 429 6.84 2.36 36.02
N LYS A 430 8.07 2.50 35.48
CA LYS A 430 9.00 3.61 35.77
C LYS A 430 8.86 4.78 34.78
N GLY A 431 8.05 4.62 33.74
CA GLY A 431 7.86 5.61 32.67
C GLY A 431 8.88 5.48 31.56
N ASN A 432 9.58 4.35 31.44
CA ASN A 432 10.48 4.09 30.32
C ASN A 432 9.73 3.38 29.18
N ILE A 433 10.20 3.58 27.98
CA ILE A 433 9.62 2.95 26.78
C ILE A 433 9.95 1.46 26.77
N ILE A 434 8.94 0.60 26.73
CA ILE A 434 9.09 -0.81 26.38
C ILE A 434 9.04 -0.95 24.86
N SER A 435 8.08 -0.27 24.21
CA SER A 435 7.97 -0.23 22.75
C SER A 435 7.33 1.08 22.30
N SER A 436 8.03 1.84 21.47
CA SER A 436 7.49 3.05 20.82
C SER A 436 6.58 2.74 19.62
N ASN A 437 6.52 1.47 19.21
CA ASN A 437 5.62 0.94 18.20
C ASN A 437 5.15 -0.46 18.61
N ALA A 438 4.38 -0.51 19.68
CA ALA A 438 3.90 -1.77 20.25
C ALA A 438 2.94 -2.51 19.28
N PRO A 439 2.88 -3.84 19.36
CA PRO A 439 1.92 -4.63 18.61
C PRO A 439 0.49 -4.16 18.84
N ARG A 440 -0.31 -4.20 17.79
CA ARG A 440 -1.74 -3.83 17.83
C ARG A 440 -2.55 -4.83 18.63
N PRO A 441 -3.72 -4.46 19.19
CA PRO A 441 -4.63 -5.38 19.85
C PRO A 441 -5.06 -6.57 18.98
N ALA A 442 -5.17 -6.34 17.68
CA ALA A 442 -5.52 -7.39 16.73
C ALA A 442 -4.54 -7.49 15.56
N THR A 443 -4.29 -8.71 15.13
CA THR A 443 -3.64 -9.03 13.86
C THR A 443 -4.67 -9.46 12.82
N PHE A 444 -4.47 -9.08 11.55
CA PHE A 444 -5.28 -9.56 10.43
C PHE A 444 -4.68 -10.85 9.88
N ASN A 445 -5.47 -11.92 9.84
CA ASN A 445 -5.04 -13.21 9.34
C ASN A 445 -6.18 -13.89 8.54
N LYS A 446 -5.92 -14.26 7.29
CA LYS A 446 -6.83 -14.98 6.39
C LYS A 446 -8.25 -14.38 6.35
N GLY A 447 -8.35 -13.07 6.10
CA GLY A 447 -9.64 -12.38 6.01
C GLY A 447 -10.28 -12.02 7.35
N ASN A 448 -9.68 -12.40 8.51
CA ASN A 448 -10.23 -12.15 9.83
C ASN A 448 -9.23 -11.43 10.75
N TYR A 449 -9.76 -10.59 11.62
CA TYR A 449 -9.00 -10.04 12.74
C TYR A 449 -9.03 -11.02 13.93
N LEU A 450 -7.86 -11.27 14.51
CA LEU A 450 -7.68 -12.10 15.70
C LEU A 450 -7.02 -11.28 16.81
N LEU A 451 -7.31 -11.62 18.06
CA LEU A 451 -6.64 -11.00 19.21
C LEU A 451 -5.14 -11.33 19.16
N ASN A 452 -4.30 -10.32 19.25
CA ASN A 452 -2.86 -10.46 19.09
C ASN A 452 -2.23 -11.11 20.32
N GLU A 453 -1.62 -12.28 20.16
CA GLU A 453 -0.94 -13.02 21.23
C GLU A 453 0.39 -12.37 21.62
N GLU A 454 1.09 -11.74 20.67
CA GLU A 454 2.37 -11.08 20.92
C GLU A 454 2.24 -9.98 21.97
N ILE A 455 1.23 -9.09 21.84
CA ILE A 455 1.04 -8.01 22.83
C ILE A 455 0.65 -8.57 24.21
N GLN A 456 -0.08 -9.68 24.26
CA GLN A 456 -0.43 -10.33 25.52
C GLN A 456 0.82 -10.90 26.22
N THR A 457 1.70 -11.55 25.46
CA THR A 457 2.99 -12.05 25.98
C THR A 457 3.81 -10.88 26.54
N ILE A 458 3.92 -9.77 25.82
CA ILE A 458 4.67 -8.59 26.28
C ILE A 458 4.04 -8.01 27.57
N PHE A 459 2.71 -7.97 27.69
CA PHE A 459 2.04 -7.54 28.92
C PHE A 459 2.39 -8.47 30.08
N ASP A 460 2.25 -9.78 29.90
CA ASP A 460 2.47 -10.80 30.94
C ASP A 460 3.94 -10.79 31.44
N GLU A 461 4.91 -10.47 30.57
CA GLU A 461 6.33 -10.34 30.92
C GLU A 461 6.66 -9.05 31.71
N ASN A 462 5.82 -8.03 31.66
CA ASN A 462 6.11 -6.70 32.23
C ASN A 462 5.15 -6.31 33.39
N LEU A 463 4.16 -7.13 33.69
CA LEU A 463 3.27 -6.97 34.82
C LEU A 463 3.84 -7.53 36.12
#